data_492d2afd5ebdb2092110e5ff61666856
#
_entry.id   492d2afd5ebdb2092110e5ff61666856
#
_cell.length_a   1.000
_cell.length_b   1.000
_cell.length_c   1.000
_cell.angle_alpha   90.00
_cell.angle_beta   90.00
_cell.angle_gamma   90.00
#
_symmetry.space_group_name_H-M   'P 1'
#
loop_
_entity.id
_entity.type
_entity.pdbx_description
1 polymer ?
#
loop_
_entity_poly.entity_id
_entity_poly.type
_entity_poly.pdbx_seq_one_letter_code
_entity_poly.pdbx_strand_id
1 'polypeptide(L)'
;MDMTLNREQKIVEYLEKTYNPTAIIKYGSYADGSANENSDFDALVIAGDVEKHDSSVVADAVLDVWIYPEKKFFSEYDPEKFLQVFDGIIIQDQNGVAEKLIRKVNEHIDQALTKSNDEIEQEIKWCENMLARTVREDAEGYFRWHWLLMDSLEIYFDKKHLYYHGPKKALRFMRENDPVAFDVYFRALKEMNRDNLAQWIRVLRDMK
;
A
#
# COMPACT_ATOMS: atom_id res chain seq x y z
N MET A 1 -17.10 0.78 -24.56
CA MET A 1 -15.70 0.34 -24.44
C MET A 1 -15.09 1.22 -23.39
N ASP A 2 -14.63 0.65 -22.30
CA ASP A 2 -14.17 1.40 -21.12
C ASP A 2 -12.94 2.25 -21.49
N MET A 3 -12.97 3.56 -21.20
CA MET A 3 -11.86 4.49 -21.54
C MET A 3 -10.56 4.07 -20.84
N THR A 4 -10.65 3.48 -19.66
CA THR A 4 -9.50 3.00 -18.88
C THR A 4 -8.80 1.83 -19.56
N LEU A 5 -9.54 0.87 -20.11
CA LEU A 5 -8.99 -0.25 -20.88
C LEU A 5 -8.25 0.20 -22.14
N ASN A 6 -8.80 1.17 -22.87
CA ASN A 6 -8.14 1.72 -24.05
C ASN A 6 -6.87 2.50 -23.69
N ARG A 7 -6.87 3.20 -22.53
CA ARG A 7 -5.72 3.94 -22.02
C ARG A 7 -4.60 2.98 -21.60
N GLU A 8 -4.90 1.96 -20.81
CA GLU A 8 -3.95 0.93 -20.39
C GLU A 8 -3.27 0.26 -21.57
N GLN A 9 -4.04 -0.14 -22.60
CA GLN A 9 -3.49 -0.78 -23.79
C GLN A 9 -2.47 0.11 -24.52
N LYS A 10 -2.76 1.41 -24.67
CA LYS A 10 -1.82 2.36 -25.30
C LYS A 10 -0.54 2.56 -24.46
N ILE A 11 -0.67 2.54 -23.14
CA ILE A 11 0.48 2.64 -22.25
C ILE A 11 1.36 1.40 -22.38
N VAL A 12 0.77 0.21 -22.35
CA VAL A 12 1.51 -1.05 -22.53
C VAL A 12 2.24 -1.07 -23.88
N GLU A 13 1.57 -0.68 -24.98
CA GLU A 13 2.20 -0.57 -26.30
C GLU A 13 3.37 0.43 -26.32
N TYR A 14 3.25 1.54 -25.58
CA TYR A 14 4.34 2.50 -25.43
C TYR A 14 5.53 1.87 -24.69
N LEU A 15 5.27 1.17 -23.57
CA LEU A 15 6.33 0.52 -22.78
C LEU A 15 7.04 -0.57 -23.60
N GLU A 16 6.29 -1.38 -24.33
CA GLU A 16 6.83 -2.43 -25.22
C GLU A 16 7.74 -1.83 -26.29
N LYS A 17 7.26 -0.80 -27.01
CA LYS A 17 8.01 -0.14 -28.09
C LYS A 17 9.24 0.60 -27.59
N THR A 18 9.16 1.21 -26.41
CA THR A 18 10.21 2.09 -25.87
C THR A 18 11.32 1.28 -25.20
N TYR A 19 10.96 0.21 -24.47
CA TYR A 19 11.89 -0.52 -23.62
C TYR A 19 12.18 -1.93 -24.05
N ASN A 20 11.38 -2.52 -24.96
CA ASN A 20 11.48 -3.92 -25.35
C ASN A 20 11.63 -4.84 -24.13
N PRO A 21 10.66 -4.81 -23.18
CA PRO A 21 10.82 -5.40 -21.86
C PRO A 21 10.80 -6.93 -21.90
N THR A 22 11.54 -7.53 -20.97
CA THR A 22 11.43 -8.95 -20.64
C THR A 22 10.20 -9.21 -19.80
N ALA A 23 9.83 -8.26 -18.92
CA ALA A 23 8.63 -8.35 -18.10
C ALA A 23 8.03 -6.98 -17.77
N ILE A 24 6.70 -6.96 -17.59
CA ILE A 24 5.92 -5.82 -17.13
C ILE A 24 4.97 -6.30 -16.01
N ILE A 25 5.07 -5.67 -14.84
CA ILE A 25 4.18 -5.87 -13.70
C ILE A 25 3.47 -4.55 -13.43
N LYS A 26 2.16 -4.48 -13.65
CA LYS A 26 1.37 -3.33 -13.19
C LYS A 26 0.93 -3.52 -11.75
N TYR A 27 0.88 -2.44 -10.99
CA TYR A 27 0.39 -2.44 -9.60
C TYR A 27 -0.46 -1.20 -9.34
N GLY A 28 -0.81 -0.94 -8.08
CA GLY A 28 -1.62 0.23 -7.73
C GLY A 28 -3.03 0.19 -8.30
N SER A 29 -3.56 1.36 -8.63
CA SER A 29 -4.97 1.54 -9.00
C SER A 29 -5.39 0.80 -10.27
N TYR A 30 -4.51 0.67 -11.24
CA TYR A 30 -4.78 -0.09 -12.48
C TYR A 30 -4.76 -1.60 -12.25
N ALA A 31 -4.07 -2.09 -11.23
CA ALA A 31 -4.09 -3.51 -10.88
C ALA A 31 -5.30 -3.88 -10.02
N ASP A 32 -5.69 -3.02 -9.09
CA ASP A 32 -6.80 -3.29 -8.17
C ASP A 32 -8.18 -2.83 -8.66
N GLY A 33 -8.25 -2.29 -9.89
CA GLY A 33 -9.50 -1.85 -10.54
C GLY A 33 -10.08 -0.54 -9.98
N SER A 34 -9.34 0.22 -9.16
CA SER A 34 -9.78 1.51 -8.62
C SER A 34 -9.31 2.72 -9.45
N ALA A 35 -8.66 2.47 -10.61
CA ALA A 35 -8.19 3.53 -11.49
C ALA A 35 -9.35 4.42 -11.99
N ASN A 36 -9.08 5.70 -12.07
CA ASN A 36 -9.98 6.72 -12.62
C ASN A 36 -9.21 7.61 -13.60
N GLU A 37 -9.88 8.64 -14.14
CA GLU A 37 -9.29 9.55 -15.14
C GLU A 37 -8.02 10.29 -14.64
N ASN A 38 -7.88 10.50 -13.33
CA ASN A 38 -6.75 11.20 -12.72
C ASN A 38 -5.71 10.24 -12.12
N SER A 39 -5.87 8.92 -12.33
CA SER A 39 -4.93 7.94 -11.78
C SER A 39 -3.66 7.86 -12.62
N ASP A 40 -2.52 7.85 -11.93
CA ASP A 40 -1.23 7.52 -12.51
C ASP A 40 -1.20 6.03 -12.88
N PHE A 41 -0.38 5.68 -13.87
CA PHE A 41 -0.15 4.28 -14.24
C PHE A 41 1.12 3.78 -13.57
N ASP A 42 0.94 2.94 -12.56
CA ASP A 42 2.02 2.36 -11.77
C ASP A 42 2.49 1.03 -12.39
N ALA A 43 3.78 0.90 -12.71
CA ALA A 43 4.34 -0.36 -13.17
C ALA A 43 5.83 -0.52 -12.83
N LEU A 44 6.23 -1.79 -12.70
CA LEU A 44 7.62 -2.21 -12.72
C LEU A 44 7.90 -2.91 -14.05
N VAL A 45 8.89 -2.40 -14.76
CA VAL A 45 9.34 -2.91 -16.05
C VAL A 45 10.73 -3.50 -15.90
N ILE A 46 10.93 -4.70 -16.41
CA ILE A 46 12.25 -5.34 -16.45
C ILE A 46 12.75 -5.26 -17.88
N ALA A 47 13.76 -4.42 -18.11
CA ALA A 47 14.28 -4.13 -19.44
C ALA A 47 15.68 -3.51 -19.40
N GLY A 48 16.45 -3.74 -20.46
CA GLY A 48 17.73 -3.06 -20.70
C GLY A 48 18.79 -3.29 -19.61
N ASP A 49 19.68 -2.31 -19.49
CA ASP A 49 20.87 -2.42 -18.64
C ASP A 49 20.96 -1.35 -17.54
N VAL A 50 20.05 -0.37 -17.54
CA VAL A 50 20.11 0.83 -16.68
C VAL A 50 18.80 0.95 -15.91
N GLU A 51 18.93 1.23 -14.62
CA GLU A 51 17.80 1.59 -13.77
C GLU A 51 17.36 3.03 -14.05
N LYS A 52 16.07 3.25 -14.25
CA LYS A 52 15.49 4.58 -14.45
C LYS A 52 14.01 4.63 -14.09
N HIS A 53 13.52 5.85 -13.92
CA HIS A 53 12.10 6.14 -13.70
C HIS A 53 11.53 6.86 -14.94
N ASP A 54 10.37 6.42 -15.43
CA ASP A 54 9.62 7.07 -16.48
C ASP A 54 8.36 7.72 -15.90
N SER A 55 8.32 9.05 -15.99
CA SER A 55 7.19 9.89 -15.58
C SER A 55 6.55 10.62 -16.77
N SER A 56 6.65 10.04 -17.95
CA SER A 56 6.05 10.59 -19.17
C SER A 56 4.52 10.60 -19.09
N VAL A 57 3.90 11.43 -19.91
CA VAL A 57 2.43 11.40 -20.09
C VAL A 57 2.10 10.61 -21.34
N VAL A 58 1.37 9.50 -21.19
CA VAL A 58 0.97 8.62 -22.28
C VAL A 58 -0.53 8.39 -22.21
N ALA A 59 -1.24 8.64 -23.29
CA ALA A 59 -2.70 8.50 -23.37
C ALA A 59 -3.44 9.23 -22.23
N ASP A 60 -3.01 10.45 -21.91
CA ASP A 60 -3.53 11.32 -20.84
C ASP A 60 -3.39 10.75 -19.42
N ALA A 61 -2.48 9.79 -19.21
CA ALA A 61 -2.08 9.34 -17.87
C ALA A 61 -0.61 9.66 -17.61
N VAL A 62 -0.30 10.07 -16.40
CA VAL A 62 1.08 10.18 -15.92
C VAL A 62 1.59 8.78 -15.63
N LEU A 63 2.79 8.45 -16.06
CA LEU A 63 3.44 7.19 -15.73
C LEU A 63 4.20 7.32 -14.40
N ASP A 64 4.06 6.34 -13.53
CA ASP A 64 4.96 6.06 -12.42
C ASP A 64 5.59 4.68 -12.66
N VAL A 65 6.52 4.65 -13.64
CA VAL A 65 7.09 3.39 -14.13
C VAL A 65 8.56 3.30 -13.80
N TRP A 66 8.89 2.32 -12.99
CA TRP A 66 10.26 1.98 -12.65
C TRP A 66 10.80 0.90 -13.56
N ILE A 67 11.90 1.19 -14.26
CA ILE A 67 12.58 0.27 -15.18
C ILE A 67 13.84 -0.24 -14.48
N TYR A 68 13.95 -1.56 -14.39
CA TYR A 68 15.09 -2.24 -13.78
C TYR A 68 15.76 -3.20 -14.78
N PRO A 69 17.11 -3.29 -14.77
CA PRO A 69 17.79 -4.25 -15.59
C PRO A 69 17.55 -5.68 -15.10
N GLU A 70 17.39 -6.62 -16.04
CA GLU A 70 17.10 -8.02 -15.73
C GLU A 70 18.18 -8.65 -14.83
N LYS A 71 19.45 -8.29 -15.03
CA LYS A 71 20.59 -8.76 -14.21
C LYS A 71 20.43 -8.48 -12.72
N LYS A 72 19.65 -7.46 -12.33
CA LYS A 72 19.35 -7.13 -10.93
C LYS A 72 18.61 -8.27 -10.24
N PHE A 73 17.78 -9.01 -10.95
CA PHE A 73 16.94 -10.09 -10.41
C PHE A 73 17.60 -11.48 -10.51
N PHE A 74 18.75 -11.60 -11.16
CA PHE A 74 19.58 -12.82 -11.16
C PHE A 74 20.58 -12.90 -10.02
N SER A 75 20.86 -11.80 -9.34
CA SER A 75 21.66 -11.72 -8.13
C SER A 75 20.79 -11.65 -6.89
N GLU A 76 21.39 -11.67 -5.71
CA GLU A 76 20.67 -11.34 -4.49
C GLU A 76 20.22 -9.87 -4.52
N TYR A 77 18.96 -9.66 -4.20
CA TYR A 77 18.36 -8.35 -4.03
C TYR A 77 17.42 -8.37 -2.80
N ASP A 78 17.23 -7.20 -2.23
CA ASP A 78 16.35 -6.98 -1.10
C ASP A 78 14.89 -6.90 -1.59
N PRO A 79 14.02 -7.85 -1.23
CA PRO A 79 12.61 -7.84 -1.64
C PRO A 79 11.84 -6.65 -1.07
N GLU A 80 12.27 -6.08 0.06
CA GLU A 80 11.63 -4.92 0.68
C GLU A 80 11.56 -3.71 -0.25
N LYS A 81 12.54 -3.59 -1.17
CA LYS A 81 12.55 -2.51 -2.19
C LYS A 81 11.50 -2.66 -3.28
N PHE A 82 10.78 -3.76 -3.30
CA PHE A 82 9.80 -4.10 -4.34
C PHE A 82 8.43 -4.46 -3.76
N LEU A 83 8.14 -4.06 -2.52
CA LEU A 83 6.88 -4.37 -1.84
C LEU A 83 5.64 -3.94 -2.62
N GLN A 84 5.75 -2.91 -3.47
CA GLN A 84 4.64 -2.42 -4.29
C GLN A 84 4.09 -3.44 -5.28
N VAL A 85 4.88 -4.46 -5.66
CA VAL A 85 4.42 -5.49 -6.62
C VAL A 85 3.79 -6.72 -5.97
N PHE A 86 3.58 -6.76 -4.66
CA PHE A 86 3.07 -7.94 -3.94
C PHE A 86 1.73 -8.47 -4.47
N ASP A 87 0.85 -7.57 -4.90
CA ASP A 87 -0.45 -7.86 -5.53
C ASP A 87 -0.47 -7.39 -7.00
N GLY A 88 0.72 -7.23 -7.60
CA GLY A 88 0.87 -6.81 -8.98
C GLY A 88 0.32 -7.82 -9.98
N ILE A 89 -0.17 -7.31 -11.10
CA ILE A 89 -0.65 -8.11 -12.23
C ILE A 89 0.45 -8.17 -13.29
N ILE A 90 0.87 -9.37 -13.63
CA ILE A 90 1.84 -9.58 -14.71
C ILE A 90 1.14 -9.35 -16.04
N ILE A 91 1.61 -8.34 -16.79
CA ILE A 91 1.15 -8.07 -18.18
C ILE A 91 1.97 -8.90 -19.15
N GLN A 92 3.29 -8.95 -18.92
CA GLN A 92 4.24 -9.67 -19.75
C GLN A 92 5.31 -10.31 -18.85
N ASP A 93 5.69 -11.54 -19.16
CA ASP A 93 6.83 -12.23 -18.53
C ASP A 93 7.39 -13.30 -19.49
N GLN A 94 8.52 -13.01 -20.12
CA GLN A 94 9.09 -13.88 -21.16
C GLN A 94 9.88 -15.08 -20.58
N ASN A 95 10.37 -14.98 -19.35
CA ASN A 95 11.27 -15.97 -18.75
C ASN A 95 11.02 -16.27 -17.27
N GLY A 96 9.85 -15.88 -16.75
CA GLY A 96 9.41 -16.14 -15.36
C GLY A 96 10.07 -15.21 -14.32
N VAL A 97 10.69 -14.10 -14.74
CA VAL A 97 11.37 -13.18 -13.82
C VAL A 97 10.37 -12.37 -13.00
N ALA A 98 9.25 -11.97 -13.58
CA ALA A 98 8.18 -11.25 -12.87
C ALA A 98 7.49 -12.13 -11.83
N GLU A 99 7.14 -13.37 -12.22
CA GLU A 99 6.54 -14.34 -11.31
C GLU A 99 7.48 -14.63 -10.12
N LYS A 100 8.77 -14.82 -10.39
CA LYS A 100 9.77 -15.05 -9.35
C LYS A 100 9.93 -13.85 -8.41
N LEU A 101 9.87 -12.62 -8.95
CA LEU A 101 9.94 -11.39 -8.15
C LEU A 101 8.74 -11.28 -7.21
N ILE A 102 7.50 -11.40 -7.73
CA ILE A 102 6.28 -11.33 -6.93
C ILE A 102 6.29 -12.42 -5.84
N ARG A 103 6.66 -13.66 -6.20
CA ARG A 103 6.76 -14.74 -5.22
C ARG A 103 7.75 -14.42 -4.10
N LYS A 104 8.96 -13.92 -4.43
CA LYS A 104 9.97 -13.57 -3.43
C LYS A 104 9.54 -12.41 -2.52
N VAL A 105 8.79 -11.45 -3.07
CA VAL A 105 8.20 -10.35 -2.30
C VAL A 105 7.13 -10.90 -1.34
N ASN A 106 6.26 -11.78 -1.79
CA ASN A 106 5.23 -12.38 -0.93
C ASN A 106 5.82 -13.28 0.15
N GLU A 107 6.84 -14.09 -0.17
CA GLU A 107 7.60 -14.86 0.82
C GLU A 107 8.25 -13.96 1.89
N HIS A 108 8.74 -12.79 1.50
CA HIS A 108 9.30 -11.82 2.44
C HIS A 108 8.20 -11.22 3.35
N ILE A 109 7.04 -10.88 2.80
CA ILE A 109 5.89 -10.39 3.56
C ILE A 109 5.40 -11.46 4.55
N ASP A 110 5.29 -12.70 4.11
CA ASP A 110 4.85 -13.83 4.96
C ASP A 110 5.83 -14.14 6.09
N GLN A 111 7.12 -13.84 5.88
CA GLN A 111 8.18 -14.01 6.87
C GLN A 111 8.41 -12.76 7.73
N ALA A 112 7.75 -11.65 7.41
CA ALA A 112 7.87 -10.43 8.20
C ALA A 112 7.53 -10.74 9.66
N LEU A 113 8.42 -10.33 10.56
CA LEU A 113 8.23 -10.55 11.99
C LEU A 113 6.94 -9.85 12.44
N THR A 114 5.95 -10.63 12.81
CA THR A 114 4.78 -10.11 13.52
C THR A 114 5.21 -9.70 14.92
N LYS A 115 4.75 -8.55 15.37
CA LYS A 115 4.97 -8.09 16.74
C LYS A 115 4.44 -9.12 17.73
N SER A 116 5.13 -9.30 18.84
CA SER A 116 4.64 -10.11 19.95
C SER A 116 3.40 -9.45 20.59
N ASN A 117 2.60 -10.25 21.28
CA ASN A 117 1.45 -9.73 22.02
C ASN A 117 1.84 -8.65 23.03
N ASP A 118 3.01 -8.78 23.67
CA ASP A 118 3.50 -7.79 24.64
C ASP A 118 3.85 -6.46 23.96
N GLU A 119 4.44 -6.48 22.77
CA GLU A 119 4.72 -5.28 22.00
C GLU A 119 3.42 -4.60 21.55
N ILE A 120 2.45 -5.37 21.06
CA ILE A 120 1.13 -4.86 20.66
C ILE A 120 0.40 -4.23 21.85
N GLU A 121 0.41 -4.87 23.02
CA GLU A 121 -0.19 -4.31 24.22
C GLU A 121 0.49 -3.00 24.67
N GLN A 122 1.80 -2.86 24.48
CA GLN A 122 2.51 -1.60 24.76
C GLN A 122 2.07 -0.49 23.79
N GLU A 123 1.85 -0.82 22.51
CA GLU A 123 1.35 0.13 21.51
C GLU A 123 -0.09 0.56 21.79
N ILE A 124 -0.96 -0.35 22.20
CA ILE A 124 -2.33 -0.02 22.62
C ILE A 124 -2.29 0.92 23.83
N LYS A 125 -1.44 0.64 24.81
CA LYS A 125 -1.24 1.52 25.96
C LYS A 125 -0.70 2.90 25.57
N TRP A 126 0.18 2.94 24.57
CA TRP A 126 0.62 4.21 23.99
C TRP A 126 -0.56 4.97 23.36
N CYS A 127 -1.46 4.30 22.61
CA CYS A 127 -2.67 4.91 22.07
C CYS A 127 -3.55 5.53 23.16
N GLU A 128 -3.75 4.82 24.27
CA GLU A 128 -4.53 5.33 25.42
C GLU A 128 -3.89 6.58 26.04
N ASN A 129 -2.56 6.58 26.20
CA ASN A 129 -1.81 7.73 26.68
C ASN A 129 -1.87 8.93 25.72
N MET A 130 -1.80 8.67 24.41
CA MET A 130 -1.95 9.71 23.39
C MET A 130 -3.34 10.28 23.39
N LEU A 131 -4.40 9.45 23.49
CA LEU A 131 -5.79 9.89 23.61
C LEU A 131 -5.98 10.83 24.79
N ALA A 132 -5.37 10.54 25.95
CA ALA A 132 -5.43 11.42 27.11
C ALA A 132 -4.83 12.81 26.86
N ARG A 133 -3.83 12.90 25.97
CA ARG A 133 -3.15 14.16 25.61
C ARG A 133 -3.86 14.97 24.52
N THR A 134 -4.83 14.38 23.80
CA THR A 134 -5.62 15.09 22.79
C THR A 134 -6.66 16.06 23.37
N VAL A 135 -6.83 16.11 24.69
CA VAL A 135 -7.73 17.07 25.38
C VAL A 135 -7.27 18.53 25.24
N ARG A 136 -6.03 18.76 24.83
CA ARG A 136 -5.51 20.10 24.58
C ARG A 136 -6.09 20.61 23.25
N GLU A 137 -6.82 21.70 23.32
CA GLU A 137 -7.38 22.41 22.16
C GLU A 137 -6.36 23.41 21.58
N ASP A 138 -5.11 22.94 21.37
CA ASP A 138 -4.02 23.70 20.77
C ASP A 138 -3.37 22.89 19.63
N ALA A 139 -2.41 23.52 18.94
CA ALA A 139 -1.73 22.88 17.79
C ALA A 139 -1.08 21.53 18.15
N GLU A 140 -0.56 21.39 19.37
CA GLU A 140 0.02 20.13 19.83
C GLU A 140 -1.04 19.06 20.05
N GLY A 141 -2.21 19.40 20.61
CA GLY A 141 -3.33 18.49 20.78
C GLY A 141 -3.87 17.98 19.44
N TYR A 142 -4.06 18.89 18.47
CA TYR A 142 -4.49 18.51 17.11
C TYR A 142 -3.46 17.66 16.38
N PHE A 143 -2.17 17.98 16.48
CA PHE A 143 -1.10 17.16 15.92
C PHE A 143 -1.16 15.72 16.48
N ARG A 144 -1.30 15.58 17.82
CA ARG A 144 -1.41 14.27 18.47
C ARG A 144 -2.65 13.50 18.04
N TRP A 145 -3.76 14.19 17.77
CA TRP A 145 -4.98 13.59 17.22
C TRP A 145 -4.72 12.89 15.89
N HIS A 146 -4.13 13.63 14.94
CA HIS A 146 -3.84 13.06 13.61
C HIS A 146 -2.78 11.97 13.70
N TRP A 147 -1.76 12.16 14.50
CA TRP A 147 -0.73 11.15 14.72
C TRP A 147 -1.33 9.86 15.28
N LEU A 148 -2.15 9.94 16.32
CA LEU A 148 -2.83 8.77 16.89
C LEU A 148 -3.70 8.04 15.85
N LEU A 149 -4.43 8.76 15.02
CA LEU A 149 -5.23 8.14 13.95
C LEU A 149 -4.36 7.40 12.93
N MET A 150 -3.23 7.97 12.55
CA MET A 150 -2.34 7.34 11.57
C MET A 150 -1.70 6.06 12.12
N ASP A 151 -1.06 6.15 13.27
CA ASP A 151 -0.32 5.02 13.84
C ASP A 151 -1.26 3.90 14.31
N SER A 152 -2.42 4.26 14.86
CA SER A 152 -3.39 3.27 15.32
C SER A 152 -4.01 2.44 14.20
N LEU A 153 -3.94 2.90 12.95
CA LEU A 153 -4.36 2.08 11.81
C LEU A 153 -3.38 0.92 11.57
N GLU A 154 -2.08 1.16 11.68
CA GLU A 154 -1.07 0.09 11.59
C GLU A 154 -1.21 -0.89 12.75
N ILE A 155 -1.38 -0.39 13.99
CA ILE A 155 -1.60 -1.20 15.19
C ILE A 155 -2.82 -2.12 15.06
N TYR A 156 -3.87 -1.70 14.34
CA TYR A 156 -5.00 -2.57 14.03
C TYR A 156 -4.57 -3.81 13.23
N PHE A 157 -3.66 -3.65 12.25
CA PHE A 157 -3.14 -4.77 11.46
C PHE A 157 -2.19 -5.64 12.28
N ASP A 158 -1.33 -5.05 13.11
CA ASP A 158 -0.49 -5.80 14.06
C ASP A 158 -1.33 -6.68 14.98
N LYS A 159 -2.43 -6.12 15.53
CA LYS A 159 -3.36 -6.87 16.39
C LYS A 159 -4.05 -8.04 15.67
N LYS A 160 -4.23 -7.93 14.37
CA LYS A 160 -4.76 -9.01 13.52
C LYS A 160 -3.68 -9.95 12.97
N HIS A 161 -2.41 -9.70 13.30
CA HIS A 161 -1.25 -10.40 12.72
C HIS A 161 -1.23 -10.36 11.19
N LEU A 162 -1.61 -9.20 10.62
CA LEU A 162 -1.63 -8.93 9.20
C LEU A 162 -0.58 -7.89 8.83
N TYR A 163 0.02 -8.05 7.66
CA TYR A 163 0.95 -7.05 7.15
C TYR A 163 0.23 -5.75 6.76
N TYR A 164 0.76 -4.61 7.19
CA TYR A 164 0.21 -3.30 6.86
C TYR A 164 0.75 -2.80 5.51
N HIS A 165 -0.09 -2.82 4.48
CA HIS A 165 0.25 -2.40 3.11
C HIS A 165 -0.02 -0.90 2.85
N GLY A 166 0.01 -0.07 3.87
CA GLY A 166 -0.27 1.36 3.78
C GLY A 166 -1.77 1.70 3.85
N PRO A 167 -2.09 2.99 4.04
CA PRO A 167 -3.45 3.41 4.43
C PRO A 167 -4.52 3.10 3.39
N LYS A 168 -4.23 3.23 2.09
CA LYS A 168 -5.22 2.99 1.02
C LYS A 168 -5.72 1.54 1.04
N LYS A 169 -4.80 0.58 1.11
CA LYS A 169 -5.13 -0.86 1.14
C LYS A 169 -5.72 -1.27 2.47
N ALA A 170 -5.21 -0.71 3.57
CA ALA A 170 -5.72 -0.94 4.91
C ALA A 170 -7.20 -0.54 5.05
N LEU A 171 -7.56 0.65 4.60
CA LEU A 171 -8.94 1.13 4.65
C LEU A 171 -9.88 0.30 3.77
N ARG A 172 -9.42 -0.16 2.61
CA ARG A 172 -10.19 -1.07 1.75
C ARG A 172 -10.39 -2.41 2.45
N PHE A 173 -9.33 -3.01 2.97
CA PHE A 173 -9.38 -4.27 3.71
C PHE A 173 -10.38 -4.20 4.86
N MET A 174 -10.30 -3.16 5.70
CA MET A 174 -11.22 -2.98 6.82
C MET A 174 -12.67 -2.88 6.34
N ARG A 175 -12.95 -2.09 5.32
CA ARG A 175 -14.30 -1.92 4.78
C ARG A 175 -14.91 -3.25 4.29
N GLU A 176 -14.10 -4.11 3.71
CA GLU A 176 -14.53 -5.38 3.13
C GLU A 176 -14.59 -6.52 4.16
N ASN A 177 -13.66 -6.54 5.12
CA ASN A 177 -13.46 -7.67 6.04
C ASN A 177 -13.85 -7.37 7.50
N ASP A 178 -13.92 -6.09 7.88
CA ASP A 178 -14.31 -5.65 9.23
C ASP A 178 -15.06 -4.32 9.17
N PRO A 179 -16.26 -4.29 8.55
CA PRO A 179 -17.01 -3.05 8.35
C PRO A 179 -17.37 -2.34 9.65
N VAL A 180 -17.48 -3.07 10.76
CA VAL A 180 -17.77 -2.47 12.08
C VAL A 180 -16.58 -1.64 12.58
N ALA A 181 -15.38 -2.20 12.54
CA ALA A 181 -14.17 -1.47 12.90
C ALA A 181 -13.92 -0.30 11.91
N PHE A 182 -14.17 -0.53 10.61
CA PHE A 182 -14.08 0.51 9.59
C PHE A 182 -14.98 1.70 9.89
N ASP A 183 -16.26 1.49 10.21
CA ASP A 183 -17.21 2.55 10.49
C ASP A 183 -16.81 3.38 11.73
N VAL A 184 -16.26 2.72 12.76
CA VAL A 184 -15.76 3.40 13.96
C VAL A 184 -14.52 4.25 13.60
N TYR A 185 -13.57 3.67 12.89
CA TYR A 185 -12.38 4.39 12.45
C TYR A 185 -12.71 5.55 11.51
N PHE A 186 -13.59 5.33 10.55
CA PHE A 186 -14.02 6.36 9.59
C PHE A 186 -14.69 7.55 10.28
N ARG A 187 -15.51 7.32 11.31
CA ARG A 187 -16.08 8.41 12.13
C ARG A 187 -14.99 9.18 12.86
N ALA A 188 -14.01 8.50 13.43
CA ALA A 188 -12.89 9.15 14.10
C ALA A 188 -12.01 9.98 13.14
N LEU A 189 -11.88 9.55 11.87
CA LEU A 189 -11.19 10.31 10.82
C LEU A 189 -11.97 11.55 10.37
N LYS A 190 -13.31 11.41 10.22
CA LYS A 190 -14.15 12.44 9.64
C LYS A 190 -14.51 13.55 10.63
N GLU A 191 -14.64 13.20 11.91
CA GLU A 191 -15.15 14.07 12.93
C GLU A 191 -14.10 14.27 14.03
N MET A 192 -13.69 15.51 14.26
CA MET A 192 -12.81 15.90 15.36
C MET A 192 -13.58 15.81 16.71
N ASN A 193 -14.11 14.62 17.01
CA ASN A 193 -14.87 14.31 18.20
C ASN A 193 -14.12 13.27 19.04
N ARG A 194 -13.78 13.65 20.28
CA ARG A 194 -13.00 12.83 21.20
C ARG A 194 -13.66 11.49 21.53
N ASP A 195 -15.01 11.44 21.59
CA ASP A 195 -15.72 10.19 21.87
C ASP A 195 -15.58 9.19 20.74
N ASN A 196 -15.57 9.66 19.48
CA ASN A 196 -15.32 8.81 18.31
C ASN A 196 -13.89 8.25 18.33
N LEU A 197 -12.90 9.09 18.63
CA LEU A 197 -11.50 8.64 18.76
C LEU A 197 -11.36 7.65 19.92
N ALA A 198 -11.97 7.93 21.07
CA ALA A 198 -11.97 7.04 22.23
C ALA A 198 -12.66 5.69 21.91
N GLN A 199 -13.74 5.72 21.11
CA GLN A 199 -14.40 4.50 20.67
C GLN A 199 -13.48 3.65 19.77
N TRP A 200 -12.74 4.29 18.87
CA TRP A 200 -11.75 3.61 18.04
C TRP A 200 -10.67 2.93 18.87
N ILE A 201 -10.08 3.63 19.85
CA ILE A 201 -9.05 3.04 20.73
C ILE A 201 -9.61 1.88 21.56
N ARG A 202 -10.89 1.94 21.97
CA ARG A 202 -11.54 0.78 22.62
C ARG A 202 -11.66 -0.41 21.69
N VAL A 203 -11.98 -0.20 20.40
CA VAL A 203 -11.99 -1.29 19.40
C VAL A 203 -10.65 -2.00 19.38
N LEU A 204 -9.52 -1.27 19.29
CA LEU A 204 -8.18 -1.86 19.30
C LEU A 204 -7.91 -2.67 20.58
N ARG A 205 -8.26 -2.11 21.73
CA ARG A 205 -8.05 -2.76 23.02
C ARG A 205 -8.86 -4.05 23.16
N ASP A 206 -10.13 -4.02 22.73
CA ASP A 206 -11.09 -5.10 22.96
C ASP A 206 -11.03 -6.19 21.86
N MET A 207 -10.23 -6.00 20.79
CA MET A 207 -9.92 -7.02 19.78
C MET A 207 -9.20 -8.20 20.43
N LYS A 208 -9.64 -9.42 20.05
CA LYS A 208 -9.04 -10.69 20.51
C LYS A 208 -8.01 -11.19 19.56
#